data_3889d3cac6bd634d950952dd3c3cbd2c
#
_entry.id   3889d3cac6bd634d950952dd3c3cbd2c
#
_cell.length_a   1.000
_cell.length_b   1.000
_cell.length_c   1.000
_cell.angle_alpha   90.00
_cell.angle_beta   90.00
_cell.angle_gamma   90.00
#
_symmetry.space_group_name_H-M   'P 1'
#
loop_
_entity.id
_entity.type
_entity.pdbx_description
1 polymer ?
#
loop_
_entity_poly.entity_id
_entity_poly.type
_entity_poly.pdbx_seq_one_letter_code
_entity_poly.pdbx_strand_id
1 'polypeptide(L)'
;DRDHPYRKICPEPLFYDAGTDRYHHLRHDRTDFGTIHFLSILLTFKPNDMKNRIFFLLLFFVCLEWNAYAVIDIQSIHITSSDGLANNTIRDIFQDKKGFIWISTTNGLSRYDGHSFITLLPEKDSPISLADYHVKKIDEDKNGFLWVLSTSNVFSCYDLRHNCFVDFTGCGEHDQAYAYRVETANDDNWLWDGQKGCRKISFENEHFSSVTFQCENGKLPSNKVNSLIEDSRGNVWICTQEGLVKVTRNKIEVISDMHNFRAAFSYENACFFLADNGDIYVYDEDEKLHFVQRIGKDDVDFHFTTHFGTKDDWWLFTTKGSYRFHLSTRQVRLDNPINIPNARFVRDNQGDFYVFNQTGVLHYFQKETGICKILSLI
;
A
#
# COMPACT_ATOMS: atom_id res chain seq x y z
N ASP A 1 27.22 -26.53 -19.33
CA ASP A 1 26.21 -25.77 -18.54
C ASP A 1 26.72 -25.50 -17.14
N ARG A 2 27.82 -24.70 -17.05
CA ARG A 2 28.49 -24.41 -15.76
C ARG A 2 28.38 -22.96 -15.31
N ASP A 3 27.65 -22.10 -16.02
CA ASP A 3 27.72 -20.64 -15.78
C ASP A 3 26.32 -19.98 -15.65
N HIS A 4 25.40 -20.63 -14.94
CA HIS A 4 24.16 -19.96 -14.55
C HIS A 4 24.33 -19.42 -13.11
N PRO A 5 24.37 -18.10 -12.87
CA PRO A 5 24.64 -17.51 -11.56
C PRO A 5 23.66 -17.90 -10.48
N TYR A 6 22.46 -18.35 -10.87
CA TYR A 6 21.40 -18.77 -9.93
C TYR A 6 21.54 -20.19 -9.38
N ARG A 7 22.39 -21.06 -9.96
CA ARG A 7 22.45 -22.49 -9.58
C ARG A 7 23.21 -22.81 -8.30
N LYS A 8 23.91 -21.84 -7.69
CA LYS A 8 24.79 -22.10 -6.52
C LYS A 8 24.24 -21.66 -5.17
N ILE A 9 23.08 -21.01 -5.08
CA ILE A 9 22.70 -20.25 -3.88
C ILE A 9 21.36 -20.67 -3.27
N CYS A 10 20.63 -21.63 -3.86
CA CYS A 10 19.37 -22.12 -3.27
C CYS A 10 19.59 -23.48 -2.62
N PRO A 11 19.73 -23.59 -1.29
CA PRO A 11 19.64 -24.87 -0.59
C PRO A 11 18.20 -25.40 -0.69
N GLU A 12 18.05 -26.70 -0.77
CA GLU A 12 16.73 -27.33 -0.73
C GLU A 12 15.98 -26.94 0.56
N PRO A 13 14.70 -26.61 0.49
CA PRO A 13 13.94 -26.25 1.67
C PRO A 13 13.85 -27.43 2.64
N LEU A 14 14.31 -27.23 3.86
CA LEU A 14 14.09 -28.17 4.96
C LEU A 14 12.59 -28.18 5.29
N PHE A 15 11.89 -29.22 4.86
CA PHE A 15 10.52 -29.47 5.25
C PHE A 15 10.49 -29.93 6.70
N TYR A 16 9.93 -29.11 7.57
CA TYR A 16 9.49 -29.57 8.88
C TYR A 16 8.04 -30.05 8.75
N ASP A 17 7.86 -31.35 8.86
CA ASP A 17 6.57 -32.03 8.90
C ASP A 17 5.96 -31.82 10.30
N ALA A 18 4.98 -30.93 10.42
CA ALA A 18 4.21 -30.78 11.65
C ALA A 18 2.90 -31.59 11.50
N GLY A 19 2.88 -32.69 12.23
CA GLY A 19 1.86 -33.74 12.21
C GLY A 19 0.42 -33.26 12.39
N THR A 20 -0.37 -33.99 11.71
CA THR A 20 -1.82 -34.09 11.58
C THR A 20 -2.66 -34.00 12.87
N ASP A 21 -3.91 -33.60 12.61
CA ASP A 21 -5.16 -33.81 13.34
C ASP A 21 -5.63 -32.79 14.37
N ARG A 22 -6.63 -32.01 13.90
CA ARG A 22 -7.91 -31.81 14.61
C ARG A 22 -8.89 -30.94 13.79
N TYR A 23 -9.68 -31.59 12.94
CA TYR A 23 -10.91 -30.98 12.45
C TYR A 23 -12.10 -31.51 13.27
N HIS A 24 -12.74 -30.66 14.04
CA HIS A 24 -14.10 -30.92 14.51
C HIS A 24 -15.08 -30.24 13.54
N HIS A 25 -15.68 -31.06 12.70
CA HIS A 25 -16.88 -30.70 11.94
C HIS A 25 -18.09 -30.67 12.90
N LEU A 26 -18.64 -29.51 13.13
CA LEU A 26 -20.01 -29.35 13.61
C LEU A 26 -20.87 -28.88 12.43
N ARG A 27 -21.48 -29.85 11.73
CA ARG A 27 -22.65 -29.61 10.87
C ARG A 27 -23.85 -29.37 11.77
N HIS A 28 -24.45 -28.20 11.72
CA HIS A 28 -25.81 -27.98 12.12
C HIS A 28 -26.67 -27.77 10.87
N ASP A 29 -27.32 -28.86 10.43
CA ASP A 29 -28.49 -28.80 9.57
C ASP A 29 -29.63 -28.16 10.37
N ARG A 30 -30.02 -26.94 10.02
CA ARG A 30 -31.33 -26.39 10.33
C ARG A 30 -32.11 -26.30 9.01
N THR A 31 -32.87 -27.33 8.75
CA THR A 31 -33.90 -27.32 7.73
C THR A 31 -35.04 -26.37 8.14
N ASP A 32 -35.36 -25.49 7.25
CA ASP A 32 -36.42 -24.48 7.30
C ASP A 32 -37.82 -25.15 7.44
N PHE A 33 -38.24 -25.42 8.65
CA PHE A 33 -39.61 -25.90 8.94
C PHE A 33 -40.66 -24.79 9.01
N GLY A 34 -40.25 -23.49 9.00
CA GLY A 34 -41.14 -22.35 9.15
C GLY A 34 -41.95 -21.99 7.91
N THR A 35 -41.32 -22.10 6.73
CA THR A 35 -41.90 -21.61 5.46
C THR A 35 -42.94 -22.54 4.89
N ILE A 36 -42.84 -23.85 5.12
CA ILE A 36 -43.75 -24.87 4.58
C ILE A 36 -45.08 -24.88 5.36
N HIS A 37 -45.05 -24.59 6.66
CA HIS A 37 -46.29 -24.52 7.48
C HIS A 37 -47.16 -23.29 7.18
N PHE A 38 -46.54 -22.17 6.78
CA PHE A 38 -47.29 -20.95 6.44
C PHE A 38 -48.01 -21.06 5.09
N LEU A 39 -47.42 -21.74 4.11
CA LEU A 39 -48.07 -21.96 2.81
C LEU A 39 -49.29 -22.89 2.91
N SER A 40 -49.29 -23.86 3.82
CA SER A 40 -50.40 -24.78 4.01
C SER A 40 -51.62 -24.14 4.63
N ILE A 41 -51.45 -23.10 5.45
CA ILE A 41 -52.54 -22.32 6.07
C ILE A 41 -53.21 -21.39 5.04
N LEU A 42 -52.45 -20.83 4.11
CA LEU A 42 -52.96 -19.95 3.03
C LEU A 42 -53.85 -20.67 2.03
N LEU A 43 -53.74 -21.99 1.88
CA LEU A 43 -54.51 -22.79 0.93
C LEU A 43 -55.85 -23.28 1.48
N THR A 44 -56.13 -23.11 2.77
CA THR A 44 -57.39 -23.57 3.42
C THR A 44 -58.49 -22.52 3.53
N PHE A 45 -58.26 -21.28 3.14
CA PHE A 45 -59.27 -20.24 3.22
C PHE A 45 -60.23 -20.17 2.01
N LYS A 46 -61.55 -20.24 2.29
CA LYS A 46 -62.62 -20.11 1.28
C LYS A 46 -62.65 -18.71 0.65
N PRO A 47 -63.01 -18.60 -0.66
CA PRO A 47 -62.67 -17.41 -1.48
C PRO A 47 -63.75 -16.28 -1.51
N ASN A 48 -64.37 -15.89 -0.42
CA ASN A 48 -65.49 -14.95 -0.52
C ASN A 48 -65.31 -13.57 0.13
N ASP A 49 -64.12 -13.18 0.56
CA ASP A 49 -63.92 -11.83 1.12
C ASP A 49 -62.66 -11.15 0.59
N MET A 50 -62.84 -10.24 -0.37
CA MET A 50 -61.76 -9.51 -1.03
C MET A 50 -60.93 -8.63 -0.07
N LYS A 51 -61.57 -8.12 1.02
CA LYS A 51 -60.88 -7.33 2.05
C LYS A 51 -59.88 -8.16 2.86
N ASN A 52 -60.22 -9.40 3.16
CA ASN A 52 -59.35 -10.31 3.89
C ASN A 52 -58.16 -10.75 3.03
N ARG A 53 -58.34 -10.90 1.72
CA ARG A 53 -57.22 -11.20 0.78
C ARG A 53 -56.19 -10.06 0.72
N ILE A 54 -56.65 -8.82 0.67
CA ILE A 54 -55.75 -7.66 0.66
C ILE A 54 -55.03 -7.54 2.00
N PHE A 55 -55.69 -7.81 3.11
CA PHE A 55 -55.07 -7.79 4.44
C PHE A 55 -53.97 -8.87 4.57
N PHE A 56 -54.22 -10.09 4.13
CA PHE A 56 -53.21 -11.16 4.14
C PHE A 56 -52.07 -10.92 3.16
N LEU A 57 -52.29 -10.31 1.99
CA LEU A 57 -51.23 -9.88 1.07
C LEU A 57 -50.38 -8.79 1.69
N LEU A 58 -50.96 -7.79 2.35
CA LEU A 58 -50.21 -6.76 3.04
C LEU A 58 -49.39 -7.33 4.23
N LEU A 59 -49.99 -8.25 4.99
CA LEU A 59 -49.31 -8.94 6.07
C LEU A 59 -48.13 -9.78 5.55
N PHE A 60 -48.31 -10.45 4.40
CA PHE A 60 -47.24 -11.20 3.74
C PHE A 60 -46.10 -10.28 3.26
N PHE A 61 -46.39 -9.11 2.69
CA PHE A 61 -45.38 -8.12 2.33
C PHE A 61 -44.65 -7.58 3.55
N VAL A 62 -45.34 -7.29 4.65
CA VAL A 62 -44.72 -6.83 5.91
C VAL A 62 -43.82 -7.94 6.51
N CYS A 63 -44.24 -9.21 6.41
CA CYS A 63 -43.39 -10.33 6.87
C CYS A 63 -42.19 -10.58 5.96
N LEU A 64 -42.27 -10.27 4.67
CA LEU A 64 -41.15 -10.35 3.75
C LEU A 64 -40.08 -9.28 4.06
N GLU A 65 -40.47 -8.10 4.45
CA GLU A 65 -39.52 -7.03 4.84
C GLU A 65 -38.78 -7.34 6.18
N TRP A 66 -39.37 -8.15 7.05
CA TRP A 66 -38.78 -8.51 8.34
C TRP A 66 -37.68 -9.62 8.25
N ASN A 67 -37.60 -10.32 7.13
CA ASN A 67 -36.59 -11.41 6.98
C ASN A 67 -35.31 -11.01 6.26
N ALA A 68 -35.08 -9.72 6.00
CA ALA A 68 -33.92 -9.25 5.26
C ALA A 68 -32.73 -8.82 6.15
N TYR A 69 -32.66 -9.24 7.40
CA TYR A 69 -31.40 -9.18 8.15
C TYR A 69 -30.60 -10.44 7.81
N ALA A 70 -29.79 -10.37 6.76
CA ALA A 70 -28.74 -11.33 6.56
C ALA A 70 -27.73 -11.17 7.72
N VAL A 71 -27.83 -12.04 8.70
CA VAL A 71 -26.77 -12.23 9.70
C VAL A 71 -25.59 -12.79 8.90
N ILE A 72 -24.61 -11.95 8.64
CA ILE A 72 -23.33 -12.43 8.08
C ILE A 72 -22.70 -13.24 9.20
N ASP A 73 -22.76 -14.56 9.08
CA ASP A 73 -22.04 -15.47 9.96
C ASP A 73 -20.56 -15.42 9.56
N ILE A 74 -19.79 -14.60 10.27
CA ILE A 74 -18.36 -14.48 10.06
C ILE A 74 -17.69 -15.65 10.78
N GLN A 75 -17.27 -16.64 10.02
CA GLN A 75 -16.38 -17.68 10.54
C GLN A 75 -14.96 -17.11 10.60
N SER A 76 -14.39 -17.03 11.79
CA SER A 76 -13.01 -16.61 12.01
C SER A 76 -12.13 -17.78 12.40
N ILE A 77 -10.94 -17.84 11.82
CA ILE A 77 -9.88 -18.78 12.22
C ILE A 77 -8.82 -17.97 12.94
N HIS A 78 -8.48 -18.36 14.16
CA HIS A 78 -7.42 -17.71 14.91
C HIS A 78 -6.11 -18.48 14.68
N ILE A 79 -5.15 -17.83 14.04
CA ILE A 79 -3.84 -18.39 13.69
C ILE A 79 -2.77 -17.73 14.57
N THR A 80 -1.93 -18.55 15.17
CA THR A 80 -0.89 -18.14 16.11
C THR A 80 0.45 -18.81 15.79
N SER A 81 1.48 -18.52 16.58
CA SER A 81 2.77 -19.18 16.47
C SER A 81 2.71 -20.69 16.79
N SER A 82 1.69 -21.17 17.49
CA SER A 82 1.46 -22.62 17.68
C SER A 82 0.98 -23.31 16.39
N ASP A 83 0.48 -22.56 15.43
CA ASP A 83 0.02 -23.05 14.13
C ASP A 83 1.11 -22.93 13.05
N GLY A 84 2.31 -22.46 13.43
CA GLY A 84 3.47 -22.32 12.54
C GLY A 84 3.82 -20.91 12.11
N LEU A 85 3.06 -19.88 12.54
CA LEU A 85 3.42 -18.49 12.29
C LEU A 85 4.73 -18.13 13.03
N ALA A 86 5.64 -17.41 12.38
CA ALA A 86 6.94 -17.06 12.93
C ALA A 86 6.86 -16.31 14.28
N ASN A 87 5.89 -15.41 14.43
CA ASN A 87 5.60 -14.69 15.67
C ASN A 87 4.20 -14.09 15.65
N ASN A 88 3.57 -13.96 16.82
CA ASN A 88 2.21 -13.39 16.96
C ASN A 88 2.16 -11.86 16.78
N THR A 89 3.30 -11.18 16.79
CA THR A 89 3.37 -9.74 16.53
C THR A 89 3.50 -9.50 15.02
N ILE A 90 2.36 -9.33 14.37
CA ILE A 90 2.26 -9.08 12.93
C ILE A 90 2.44 -7.58 12.67
N ARG A 91 3.17 -7.23 11.59
CA ARG A 91 3.41 -5.86 11.16
C ARG A 91 2.80 -5.53 9.81
N ASP A 92 2.79 -6.51 8.90
CA ASP A 92 2.24 -6.36 7.56
C ASP A 92 1.73 -7.70 7.05
N ILE A 93 0.73 -7.66 6.17
CA ILE A 93 0.16 -8.84 5.50
C ILE A 93 0.02 -8.50 4.03
N PHE A 94 0.50 -9.37 3.17
CA PHE A 94 0.49 -9.20 1.73
C PHE A 94 0.10 -10.50 1.04
N GLN A 95 -0.74 -10.43 0.00
CA GLN A 95 -1.03 -11.57 -0.86
C GLN A 95 -0.31 -11.43 -2.20
N ASP A 96 0.52 -12.41 -2.54
CA ASP A 96 1.21 -12.41 -3.82
C ASP A 96 0.28 -12.82 -4.99
N LYS A 97 0.73 -12.62 -6.23
CA LYS A 97 -0.02 -12.95 -7.44
C LYS A 97 -0.30 -14.45 -7.60
N LYS A 98 0.41 -15.32 -6.87
CA LYS A 98 0.15 -16.77 -6.83
C LYS A 98 -0.89 -17.15 -5.77
N GLY A 99 -1.32 -16.20 -4.93
CA GLY A 99 -2.31 -16.39 -3.89
C GLY A 99 -1.75 -16.76 -2.52
N PHE A 100 -0.43 -16.89 -2.34
CA PHE A 100 0.17 -17.09 -1.03
C PHE A 100 0.05 -15.84 -0.17
N ILE A 101 -0.21 -16.04 1.13
CA ILE A 101 -0.26 -14.94 2.10
C ILE A 101 1.10 -14.82 2.78
N TRP A 102 1.72 -13.68 2.64
CA TRP A 102 2.97 -13.33 3.29
C TRP A 102 2.70 -12.49 4.52
N ILE A 103 3.26 -12.88 5.65
CA ILE A 103 3.02 -12.26 6.95
C ILE A 103 4.36 -11.83 7.53
N SER A 104 4.54 -10.52 7.64
CA SER A 104 5.71 -9.94 8.28
C SER A 104 5.53 -9.92 9.79
N THR A 105 6.54 -10.34 10.52
CA THR A 105 6.50 -10.41 11.97
C THR A 105 7.73 -9.76 12.61
N THR A 106 7.77 -9.75 13.93
CA THR A 106 8.96 -9.34 14.69
C THR A 106 10.01 -10.45 14.79
N ASN A 107 9.77 -11.62 14.18
CA ASN A 107 10.71 -12.74 14.19
C ASN A 107 10.70 -13.50 12.86
N GLY A 108 10.89 -12.77 11.78
CA GLY A 108 10.97 -13.31 10.43
C GLY A 108 9.74 -13.07 9.57
N LEU A 109 9.77 -13.68 8.40
CA LEU A 109 8.74 -13.61 7.36
C LEU A 109 8.10 -14.98 7.19
N SER A 110 6.78 -15.07 7.33
CA SER A 110 6.02 -16.31 7.13
C SER A 110 5.28 -16.26 5.80
N ARG A 111 5.29 -17.37 5.05
CA ARG A 111 4.45 -17.61 3.88
C ARG A 111 3.41 -18.67 4.22
N TYR A 112 2.15 -18.38 3.99
CA TYR A 112 1.00 -19.26 4.25
C TYR A 112 0.34 -19.67 2.93
N ASP A 113 0.13 -20.95 2.74
CA ASP A 113 -0.48 -21.53 1.54
C ASP A 113 -1.98 -21.89 1.68
N GLY A 114 -2.57 -21.54 2.82
CA GLY A 114 -3.92 -21.93 3.20
C GLY A 114 -3.96 -23.14 4.16
N HIS A 115 -2.84 -23.85 4.35
CA HIS A 115 -2.75 -25.04 5.20
C HIS A 115 -1.54 -25.02 6.13
N SER A 116 -0.39 -24.59 5.63
CA SER A 116 0.89 -24.64 6.33
C SER A 116 1.69 -23.34 6.20
N PHE A 117 2.64 -23.18 7.09
CA PHE A 117 3.57 -22.05 7.10
C PHE A 117 4.97 -22.48 6.69
N ILE A 118 5.60 -21.64 5.87
CA ILE A 118 7.05 -21.63 5.67
C ILE A 118 7.58 -20.36 6.28
N THR A 119 8.53 -20.46 7.21
CA THR A 119 9.15 -19.32 7.85
C THR A 119 10.54 -19.06 7.28
N LEU A 120 10.78 -17.84 6.82
CA LEU A 120 12.06 -17.34 6.35
C LEU A 120 12.70 -16.49 7.45
N LEU A 121 13.93 -16.82 7.81
CA LEU A 121 14.73 -16.14 8.83
C LEU A 121 16.03 -15.61 8.22
N PRO A 122 16.68 -14.64 8.87
CA PRO A 122 18.03 -14.25 8.52
C PRO A 122 18.98 -15.43 8.67
N GLU A 123 19.80 -15.67 7.66
CA GLU A 123 20.86 -16.69 7.72
C GLU A 123 22.15 -16.04 8.19
N LYS A 124 22.79 -16.67 9.20
CA LYS A 124 24.08 -16.22 9.68
C LYS A 124 25.12 -16.38 8.57
N ASP A 125 25.90 -15.31 8.36
CA ASP A 125 26.97 -15.28 7.37
C ASP A 125 26.53 -15.39 5.89
N SER A 126 25.22 -15.27 5.61
CA SER A 126 24.69 -15.18 4.24
C SER A 126 24.31 -13.74 3.90
N PRO A 127 25.01 -13.09 2.99
CA PRO A 127 24.64 -11.73 2.52
C PRO A 127 23.39 -11.73 1.66
N ILE A 128 22.92 -12.91 1.23
CA ILE A 128 21.74 -13.09 0.39
C ILE A 128 20.71 -13.89 1.19
N SER A 129 20.10 -13.23 2.15
CA SER A 129 19.05 -13.78 3.00
C SER A 129 18.09 -12.66 3.43
N LEU A 130 17.16 -12.95 4.33
CA LEU A 130 16.40 -11.92 5.02
C LEU A 130 17.36 -11.03 5.83
N ALA A 131 17.28 -9.71 5.64
CA ALA A 131 18.25 -8.77 6.22
C ALA A 131 18.16 -8.65 7.76
N ASP A 132 16.97 -8.87 8.32
CA ASP A 132 16.72 -8.72 9.75
C ASP A 132 15.51 -9.60 10.15
N TYR A 133 15.45 -10.04 11.41
CA TYR A 133 14.28 -10.73 11.98
C TYR A 133 13.03 -9.85 11.98
N HIS A 134 13.21 -8.53 12.15
CA HIS A 134 12.11 -7.58 12.27
C HIS A 134 11.68 -7.06 10.89
N VAL A 135 10.72 -7.72 10.28
CA VAL A 135 10.17 -7.32 8.98
C VAL A 135 9.09 -6.26 9.18
N LYS A 136 9.18 -5.16 8.42
CA LYS A 136 8.31 -3.98 8.52
C LYS A 136 7.24 -3.94 7.44
N LYS A 137 7.60 -4.24 6.20
CA LYS A 137 6.72 -4.14 5.04
C LYS A 137 7.10 -5.14 3.96
N ILE A 138 6.11 -5.57 3.20
CA ILE A 138 6.25 -6.50 2.07
C ILE A 138 5.54 -5.91 0.86
N ASP A 139 6.11 -6.09 -0.32
CA ASP A 139 5.53 -5.67 -1.59
C ASP A 139 6.06 -6.54 -2.74
N GLU A 140 5.25 -6.81 -3.77
CA GLU A 140 5.65 -7.58 -4.96
C GLU A 140 5.75 -6.65 -6.16
N ASP A 141 6.82 -6.81 -6.96
CA ASP A 141 6.96 -6.09 -8.21
C ASP A 141 6.33 -6.86 -9.41
N LYS A 142 6.36 -6.23 -10.59
CA LYS A 142 5.81 -6.84 -11.81
C LYS A 142 6.63 -8.03 -12.31
N ASN A 143 7.93 -8.05 -11.98
CA ASN A 143 8.85 -9.12 -12.36
C ASN A 143 8.73 -10.37 -11.48
N GLY A 144 7.89 -10.33 -10.42
CA GLY A 144 7.70 -11.44 -9.49
C GLY A 144 8.77 -11.54 -8.43
N PHE A 145 9.36 -10.41 -8.05
CA PHE A 145 10.23 -10.29 -6.87
C PHE A 145 9.45 -9.72 -5.70
N LEU A 146 9.60 -10.35 -4.55
CA LEU A 146 9.06 -9.86 -3.28
C LEU A 146 10.11 -8.98 -2.60
N TRP A 147 9.77 -7.72 -2.39
CA TRP A 147 10.59 -6.73 -1.71
C TRP A 147 10.22 -6.69 -0.24
N VAL A 148 11.16 -7.06 0.61
CA VAL A 148 10.96 -7.18 2.05
C VAL A 148 11.79 -6.11 2.76
N LEU A 149 11.10 -5.16 3.39
CA LEU A 149 11.73 -4.07 4.13
C LEU A 149 11.81 -4.43 5.62
N SER A 150 13.00 -4.37 6.19
CA SER A 150 13.23 -4.54 7.64
C SER A 150 13.00 -3.25 8.42
N THR A 151 12.93 -3.35 9.76
CA THR A 151 12.86 -2.16 10.64
C THR A 151 14.15 -1.35 10.65
N SER A 152 15.27 -1.95 10.32
CA SER A 152 16.55 -1.27 10.10
C SER A 152 16.64 -0.54 8.76
N ASN A 153 15.52 -0.52 7.99
CA ASN A 153 15.41 0.08 6.66
C ASN A 153 16.32 -0.56 5.60
N VAL A 154 16.57 -1.85 5.71
CA VAL A 154 17.27 -2.63 4.71
C VAL A 154 16.29 -3.47 3.93
N PHE A 155 16.39 -3.47 2.60
CA PHE A 155 15.61 -4.34 1.72
C PHE A 155 16.30 -5.68 1.53
N SER A 156 15.49 -6.74 1.51
CA SER A 156 15.81 -8.04 0.95
C SER A 156 14.93 -8.28 -0.25
N CYS A 157 15.43 -8.96 -1.26
CA CYS A 157 14.69 -9.29 -2.47
C CYS A 157 14.56 -10.82 -2.57
N TYR A 158 13.33 -11.33 -2.69
CA TYR A 158 13.02 -12.75 -2.79
C TYR A 158 12.39 -13.06 -4.14
N ASP A 159 13.02 -13.96 -4.91
CA ASP A 159 12.48 -14.41 -6.20
C ASP A 159 11.36 -15.43 -5.98
N LEU A 160 10.12 -15.05 -6.27
CA LEU A 160 8.94 -15.90 -6.14
C LEU A 160 8.89 -17.05 -7.16
N ARG A 161 9.68 -16.98 -8.24
CA ARG A 161 9.78 -18.04 -9.28
C ARG A 161 10.68 -19.17 -8.80
N HIS A 162 11.81 -18.81 -8.18
CA HIS A 162 12.84 -19.76 -7.74
C HIS A 162 12.80 -20.05 -6.24
N ASN A 163 11.94 -19.36 -5.47
CA ASN A 163 11.79 -19.49 -4.03
C ASN A 163 13.09 -19.28 -3.26
N CYS A 164 13.85 -18.25 -3.60
CA CYS A 164 15.11 -17.93 -2.92
C CYS A 164 15.35 -16.41 -2.86
N PHE A 165 16.17 -15.97 -1.90
CA PHE A 165 16.67 -14.60 -1.88
C PHE A 165 17.68 -14.38 -3.00
N VAL A 166 17.73 -13.14 -3.52
CA VAL A 166 18.64 -12.76 -4.61
C VAL A 166 19.38 -11.47 -4.28
N ASP A 167 20.62 -11.36 -4.77
CA ASP A 167 21.38 -10.12 -4.69
C ASP A 167 20.94 -9.15 -5.80
N PHE A 168 20.15 -8.17 -5.42
CA PHE A 168 19.70 -7.10 -6.32
C PHE A 168 20.68 -5.93 -6.41
N THR A 169 21.74 -5.91 -5.60
CA THR A 169 22.74 -4.84 -5.55
C THR A 169 23.91 -5.09 -6.46
N GLY A 170 24.20 -6.36 -6.76
CA GLY A 170 25.36 -6.81 -7.52
C GLY A 170 26.67 -6.76 -6.75
N CYS A 171 26.65 -6.45 -5.43
CA CYS A 171 27.87 -6.37 -4.60
C CYS A 171 27.86 -7.37 -3.43
N GLY A 172 26.81 -8.16 -3.25
CA GLY A 172 26.75 -9.15 -2.17
C GLY A 172 26.63 -8.57 -0.76
N GLU A 173 26.29 -7.30 -0.62
CA GLU A 173 26.23 -6.62 0.67
C GLU A 173 24.84 -5.99 0.88
N HIS A 174 24.28 -6.16 2.08
CA HIS A 174 23.12 -5.39 2.56
C HIS A 174 23.54 -3.96 2.94
N ASP A 175 24.31 -3.30 2.10
CA ASP A 175 25.16 -2.17 2.49
C ASP A 175 24.43 -0.83 2.61
N GLN A 176 23.15 -0.71 2.23
CA GLN A 176 22.45 0.57 2.30
C GLN A 176 21.04 0.45 2.85
N ALA A 177 20.77 1.25 3.87
CA ALA A 177 19.43 1.41 4.40
C ALA A 177 18.59 2.28 3.47
N TYR A 178 17.49 1.73 2.95
CA TYR A 178 16.47 2.44 2.20
C TYR A 178 15.12 2.24 2.86
N ALA A 179 14.35 3.32 3.02
CA ALA A 179 13.06 3.28 3.70
C ALA A 179 11.86 3.22 2.76
N TYR A 180 12.07 3.56 1.49
CA TYR A 180 11.03 3.72 0.48
C TYR A 180 11.39 3.03 -0.82
N ARG A 181 10.37 2.54 -1.51
CA ARG A 181 10.45 1.94 -2.85
C ARG A 181 9.31 2.45 -3.74
N VAL A 182 9.62 2.70 -4.98
CA VAL A 182 8.66 2.95 -6.06
C VAL A 182 9.08 2.10 -7.26
N GLU A 183 8.11 1.44 -7.88
CA GLU A 183 8.26 0.74 -9.14
C GLU A 183 7.72 1.61 -10.27
N THR A 184 8.50 1.74 -11.35
CA THR A 184 8.12 2.50 -12.54
C THR A 184 7.42 1.65 -13.59
N ALA A 185 6.83 2.28 -14.59
CA ALA A 185 6.17 1.60 -15.70
C ALA A 185 7.14 0.72 -16.52
N ASN A 186 8.42 1.08 -16.53
CA ASN A 186 9.49 0.31 -17.17
C ASN A 186 10.06 -0.81 -16.30
N ASP A 187 9.37 -1.17 -15.22
CA ASP A 187 9.72 -2.23 -14.27
C ASP A 187 11.04 -1.98 -13.49
N ASP A 188 11.53 -0.73 -13.49
CA ASP A 188 12.63 -0.30 -12.65
C ASP A 188 12.17 -0.07 -11.21
N ASN A 189 12.96 -0.49 -10.25
CA ASN A 189 12.73 -0.23 -8.83
C ASN A 189 13.63 0.91 -8.34
N TRP A 190 13.04 1.92 -7.75
CA TRP A 190 13.77 3.04 -7.17
C TRP A 190 13.68 2.98 -5.65
N LEU A 191 14.84 3.00 -4.99
CA LEU A 191 14.95 2.95 -3.54
C LEU A 191 15.59 4.23 -3.00
N TRP A 192 15.06 4.77 -1.86
CA TRP A 192 15.66 5.92 -1.16
C TRP A 192 15.36 5.91 0.33
N ASP A 193 16.12 6.63 1.14
CA ASP A 193 15.97 6.71 2.60
C ASP A 193 15.84 8.13 3.16
N GLY A 194 15.97 9.15 2.33
CA GLY A 194 15.98 10.56 2.73
C GLY A 194 17.33 11.08 3.21
N GLN A 195 18.41 10.31 3.14
CA GLN A 195 19.77 10.71 3.60
C GLN A 195 20.89 10.39 2.60
N LYS A 196 20.78 9.31 1.85
CA LYS A 196 21.89 8.73 1.07
C LYS A 196 21.70 8.82 -0.44
N GLY A 197 20.78 9.65 -0.89
CA GLY A 197 20.37 9.71 -2.28
C GLY A 197 19.36 8.62 -2.64
N CYS A 198 19.38 8.19 -3.88
CA CYS A 198 18.52 7.09 -4.33
C CYS A 198 19.28 6.14 -5.24
N ARG A 199 18.75 4.93 -5.37
CA ARG A 199 19.28 3.88 -6.23
C ARG A 199 18.18 3.39 -7.17
N LYS A 200 18.49 3.36 -8.45
CA LYS A 200 17.69 2.71 -9.47
C LYS A 200 18.17 1.27 -9.61
N ILE A 201 17.26 0.31 -9.64
CA ILE A 201 17.51 -1.10 -9.84
C ILE A 201 16.67 -1.56 -11.02
N SER A 202 17.33 -2.12 -12.02
CA SER A 202 16.69 -2.66 -13.22
C SER A 202 16.96 -4.17 -13.30
N PHE A 203 15.99 -4.93 -13.79
CA PHE A 203 16.12 -6.36 -14.01
C PHE A 203 15.89 -6.67 -15.48
N GLU A 204 16.96 -7.02 -16.18
CA GLU A 204 16.95 -7.33 -17.60
C GLU A 204 17.78 -8.56 -17.90
N ASN A 205 17.31 -9.43 -18.81
CA ASN A 205 17.99 -10.64 -19.23
C ASN A 205 18.46 -11.53 -18.05
N GLU A 206 17.60 -11.71 -17.05
CA GLU A 206 17.88 -12.48 -15.83
C GLU A 206 19.01 -11.89 -14.95
N HIS A 207 19.30 -10.59 -15.07
CA HIS A 207 20.36 -9.92 -14.32
C HIS A 207 19.86 -8.62 -13.71
N PHE A 208 20.27 -8.39 -12.46
CA PHE A 208 20.11 -7.09 -11.82
C PHE A 208 21.23 -6.14 -12.21
N SER A 209 20.86 -4.92 -12.49
CA SER A 209 21.79 -3.79 -12.61
C SER A 209 21.36 -2.66 -11.72
N SER A 210 22.29 -1.89 -11.17
CA SER A 210 21.95 -0.77 -10.29
C SER A 210 22.73 0.50 -10.63
N VAL A 211 22.07 1.64 -10.47
CA VAL A 211 22.65 2.97 -10.64
C VAL A 211 22.34 3.82 -9.41
N THR A 212 23.40 4.32 -8.76
CA THR A 212 23.25 5.21 -7.60
C THR A 212 23.23 6.70 -8.05
N PHE A 213 22.35 7.46 -7.43
CA PHE A 213 22.18 8.89 -7.61
C PHE A 213 22.49 9.58 -6.29
N GLN A 214 23.55 10.38 -6.28
CA GLN A 214 24.08 11.09 -5.11
C GLN A 214 24.72 12.41 -5.53
N CYS A 215 24.98 13.30 -4.55
CA CYS A 215 25.71 14.53 -4.78
C CYS A 215 27.14 14.27 -5.23
N GLU A 216 27.78 13.28 -4.62
CA GLU A 216 29.21 12.93 -4.86
C GLU A 216 29.46 12.51 -6.29
N ASN A 217 28.46 11.95 -6.97
CA ASN A 217 28.56 11.57 -8.38
C ASN A 217 27.91 12.62 -9.34
N GLY A 218 27.55 13.79 -8.81
CA GLY A 218 27.00 14.91 -9.58
C GLY A 218 25.61 14.71 -10.15
N LYS A 219 24.86 13.68 -9.69
CA LYS A 219 23.53 13.37 -10.20
C LYS A 219 22.39 14.04 -9.42
N LEU A 220 22.62 14.40 -8.16
CA LEU A 220 21.66 15.06 -7.31
C LEU A 220 22.22 16.36 -6.72
N PRO A 221 21.41 17.40 -6.49
CA PRO A 221 21.82 18.57 -5.74
C PRO A 221 21.93 18.28 -4.23
N SER A 222 21.15 17.32 -3.71
CA SER A 222 21.18 16.87 -2.32
C SER A 222 20.93 15.39 -2.18
N ASN A 223 21.65 14.72 -1.25
CA ASN A 223 21.40 13.31 -0.90
C ASN A 223 20.11 13.12 -0.09
N LYS A 224 19.51 14.19 0.41
CA LYS A 224 18.23 14.13 1.11
C LYS A 224 17.08 14.10 0.11
N VAL A 225 16.69 12.90 -0.29
CA VAL A 225 15.55 12.65 -1.17
C VAL A 225 14.27 12.58 -0.34
N ASN A 226 13.32 13.47 -0.63
CA ASN A 226 12.06 13.56 0.09
C ASN A 226 10.95 12.74 -0.58
N SER A 227 10.90 12.76 -1.91
CA SER A 227 9.88 12.08 -2.70
C SER A 227 10.40 11.73 -4.09
N LEU A 228 9.83 10.69 -4.67
CA LEU A 228 10.12 10.25 -6.02
C LEU A 228 8.82 9.81 -6.69
N ILE A 229 8.58 10.27 -7.91
CA ILE A 229 7.44 9.88 -8.72
C ILE A 229 7.85 9.63 -10.17
N GLU A 230 7.03 8.86 -10.88
CA GLU A 230 7.08 8.74 -12.33
C GLU A 230 5.95 9.55 -12.97
N ASP A 231 6.24 10.24 -14.08
CA ASP A 231 5.24 10.94 -14.86
C ASP A 231 4.61 10.05 -15.95
N SER A 232 3.56 10.55 -16.61
CA SER A 232 2.85 9.83 -17.68
C SER A 232 3.73 9.51 -18.90
N ARG A 233 4.90 10.14 -19.04
CA ARG A 233 5.87 9.94 -20.13
C ARG A 233 6.98 8.96 -19.72
N GLY A 234 6.94 8.41 -18.50
CA GLY A 234 7.96 7.51 -17.96
C GLY A 234 9.23 8.22 -17.48
N ASN A 235 9.21 9.54 -17.25
CA ASN A 235 10.33 10.23 -16.62
C ASN A 235 10.18 10.13 -15.10
N VAL A 236 11.30 10.01 -14.40
CA VAL A 236 11.34 9.97 -12.96
C VAL A 236 11.74 11.33 -12.41
N TRP A 237 10.95 11.83 -11.47
CA TRP A 237 11.17 13.09 -10.80
C TRP A 237 11.63 12.84 -9.36
N ILE A 238 12.72 13.45 -8.97
CA ILE A 238 13.34 13.30 -7.66
C ILE A 238 13.29 14.64 -6.95
N CYS A 239 12.49 14.69 -5.88
CA CYS A 239 12.40 15.84 -5.00
C CYS A 239 13.46 15.73 -3.91
N THR A 240 14.34 16.70 -3.81
CA THR A 240 15.41 16.73 -2.82
C THR A 240 15.27 17.95 -1.90
N GLN A 241 16.05 17.97 -0.80
CA GLN A 241 16.10 19.13 0.09
C GLN A 241 16.63 20.37 -0.60
N GLU A 242 17.47 20.24 -1.63
CA GLU A 242 18.14 21.37 -2.28
C GLU A 242 17.83 21.42 -3.79
N GLY A 243 16.70 20.86 -4.22
CA GLY A 243 16.29 20.98 -5.60
C GLY A 243 15.42 19.85 -6.14
N LEU A 244 15.13 19.96 -7.43
CA LEU A 244 14.31 19.07 -8.21
C LEU A 244 15.09 18.53 -9.39
N VAL A 245 15.09 17.21 -9.56
CA VAL A 245 15.78 16.53 -10.66
C VAL A 245 14.80 15.77 -11.51
N LYS A 246 14.94 15.86 -12.82
CA LYS A 246 14.23 15.04 -13.82
C LYS A 246 15.19 14.04 -14.43
N VAL A 247 14.83 12.78 -14.38
CA VAL A 247 15.56 11.66 -14.98
C VAL A 247 14.74 11.12 -16.14
N THR A 248 15.29 11.22 -17.34
CA THR A 248 14.75 10.61 -18.55
C THR A 248 15.58 9.39 -18.92
N ARG A 249 15.20 8.65 -19.96
CA ARG A 249 16.02 7.52 -20.45
C ARG A 249 17.46 7.91 -20.76
N ASN A 250 17.68 9.14 -21.25
CA ASN A 250 18.97 9.57 -21.82
C ASN A 250 19.65 10.69 -21.03
N LYS A 251 18.96 11.31 -20.06
CA LYS A 251 19.45 12.54 -19.44
C LYS A 251 19.02 12.64 -17.98
N ILE A 252 19.90 13.23 -17.18
CA ILE A 252 19.62 13.68 -15.81
C ILE A 252 19.71 15.20 -15.86
N GLU A 253 18.67 15.90 -15.43
CA GLU A 253 18.57 17.36 -15.44
C GLU A 253 18.19 17.87 -14.06
N VAL A 254 18.96 18.82 -13.53
CA VAL A 254 18.55 19.62 -12.39
C VAL A 254 17.61 20.71 -12.90
N ILE A 255 16.33 20.62 -12.54
CA ILE A 255 15.29 21.54 -12.99
C ILE A 255 15.25 22.78 -12.08
N SER A 256 15.54 22.60 -10.81
CA SER A 256 15.67 23.69 -9.83
C SER A 256 16.67 23.28 -8.75
N ASP A 257 17.45 24.23 -8.29
CA ASP A 257 18.40 24.13 -7.17
C ASP A 257 18.07 25.10 -6.03
N MET A 258 16.87 25.70 -6.05
CA MET A 258 16.53 26.82 -5.16
C MET A 258 15.58 26.48 -4.02
N HIS A 259 14.95 25.30 -4.02
CA HIS A 259 13.89 24.96 -3.06
C HIS A 259 14.04 23.56 -2.50
N ASN A 260 13.58 23.40 -1.26
CA ASN A 260 13.38 22.10 -0.65
C ASN A 260 12.01 21.54 -1.11
N PHE A 261 12.01 20.66 -2.10
CA PHE A 261 10.79 20.01 -2.59
C PHE A 261 10.44 18.81 -1.71
N ARG A 262 9.25 18.84 -1.12
CA ARG A 262 8.76 17.83 -0.16
C ARG A 262 7.99 16.70 -0.83
N ALA A 263 7.19 17.04 -1.82
CA ALA A 263 6.25 16.12 -2.44
C ALA A 263 6.08 16.43 -3.92
N ALA A 264 5.72 15.41 -4.67
CA ALA A 264 5.37 15.53 -6.07
C ALA A 264 4.11 14.73 -6.39
N PHE A 265 3.38 15.15 -7.40
CA PHE A 265 2.21 14.46 -7.92
C PHE A 265 2.14 14.59 -9.45
N SER A 266 1.96 13.46 -10.14
CA SER A 266 1.78 13.43 -11.59
C SER A 266 0.29 13.41 -11.93
N TYR A 267 -0.14 14.30 -12.82
CA TYR A 267 -1.52 14.38 -13.28
C TYR A 267 -1.53 14.71 -14.78
N GLU A 268 -2.11 13.82 -15.57
CA GLU A 268 -2.11 13.93 -17.03
C GLU A 268 -0.69 14.16 -17.58
N ASN A 269 -0.45 15.28 -18.26
CA ASN A 269 0.86 15.64 -18.82
C ASN A 269 1.65 16.61 -17.94
N ALA A 270 1.19 16.91 -16.74
CA ALA A 270 1.81 17.85 -15.82
C ALA A 270 2.29 17.16 -14.54
N CYS A 271 3.36 17.68 -13.96
CA CYS A 271 3.86 17.31 -12.66
C CYS A 271 3.77 18.49 -11.71
N PHE A 272 3.19 18.27 -10.55
CA PHE A 272 3.05 19.26 -9.48
C PHE A 272 4.03 18.96 -8.36
N PHE A 273 4.63 20.01 -7.81
CA PHE A 273 5.64 19.90 -6.76
C PHE A 273 5.30 20.85 -5.63
N LEU A 274 5.41 20.35 -4.41
CA LEU A 274 5.23 21.11 -3.18
C LEU A 274 6.59 21.39 -2.55
N ALA A 275 6.92 22.65 -2.37
CA ALA A 275 8.08 23.09 -1.62
C ALA A 275 7.76 23.19 -0.10
N ASP A 276 8.80 23.22 0.74
CA ASP A 276 8.67 23.25 2.20
C ASP A 276 8.06 24.55 2.76
N ASN A 277 8.12 25.64 2.00
CA ASN A 277 7.47 26.90 2.30
C ASN A 277 5.98 26.95 1.91
N GLY A 278 5.42 25.86 1.40
CA GLY A 278 4.05 25.75 0.95
C GLY A 278 3.78 26.20 -0.48
N ASP A 279 4.80 26.54 -1.25
CA ASP A 279 4.65 26.88 -2.65
C ASP A 279 4.41 25.65 -3.48
N ILE A 280 3.38 25.71 -4.33
CA ILE A 280 3.11 24.69 -5.35
C ILE A 280 3.66 25.19 -6.69
N TYR A 281 4.42 24.33 -7.33
CA TYR A 281 4.93 24.51 -8.67
C TYR A 281 4.33 23.49 -9.61
N VAL A 282 4.27 23.82 -10.90
CA VAL A 282 3.89 22.91 -11.98
C VAL A 282 4.98 22.89 -13.06
N TYR A 283 5.24 21.69 -13.57
CA TYR A 283 6.02 21.47 -14.76
C TYR A 283 5.11 20.83 -15.79
N ASP A 284 4.88 21.51 -16.88
CA ASP A 284 3.91 21.13 -17.92
C ASP A 284 4.53 21.09 -19.34
N GLU A 285 3.71 21.31 -20.36
CA GLU A 285 4.10 21.09 -21.76
C GLU A 285 5.16 22.04 -22.29
N ASP A 286 5.34 23.19 -21.67
CA ASP A 286 6.38 24.17 -22.07
C ASP A 286 7.78 23.81 -21.52
N GLU A 287 7.88 22.70 -20.78
CA GLU A 287 9.11 22.19 -20.16
C GLU A 287 9.78 23.17 -19.21
N LYS A 288 8.98 23.95 -18.48
CA LYS A 288 9.43 24.88 -17.45
C LYS A 288 8.73 24.67 -16.12
N LEU A 289 9.42 25.05 -15.06
CA LEU A 289 8.86 25.04 -13.72
C LEU A 289 8.20 26.39 -13.42
N HIS A 290 6.88 26.39 -13.21
CA HIS A 290 6.10 27.59 -12.92
C HIS A 290 5.55 27.55 -11.51
N PHE A 291 5.65 28.67 -10.79
CA PHE A 291 4.93 28.88 -9.55
C PHE A 291 3.42 28.94 -9.82
N VAL A 292 2.63 28.24 -9.05
CA VAL A 292 1.17 28.22 -9.18
C VAL A 292 0.53 29.02 -8.04
N GLN A 293 0.74 28.59 -6.80
CA GLN A 293 0.10 29.15 -5.63
C GLN A 293 0.81 28.69 -4.37
N ARG A 294 0.71 29.50 -3.28
CA ARG A 294 1.13 29.12 -1.94
C ARG A 294 -0.04 28.54 -1.16
N ILE A 295 0.17 27.41 -0.47
CA ILE A 295 -0.76 26.83 0.49
C ILE A 295 -0.51 27.44 1.86
N GLY A 296 -1.59 27.91 2.50
CA GLY A 296 -1.53 28.43 3.85
C GLY A 296 -0.86 29.81 3.94
N LYS A 297 -0.62 30.21 5.18
CA LYS A 297 0.14 31.42 5.52
C LYS A 297 1.54 31.00 5.98
N ASP A 298 2.45 31.96 6.15
CA ASP A 298 3.88 31.77 6.44
C ASP A 298 4.20 30.93 7.70
N ASP A 299 3.19 30.56 8.48
CA ASP A 299 3.31 29.81 9.72
C ASP A 299 2.83 28.34 9.64
N VAL A 300 2.56 27.83 8.44
CA VAL A 300 2.14 26.42 8.23
C VAL A 300 3.35 25.52 8.21
N ASP A 301 3.39 24.57 9.14
CA ASP A 301 4.41 23.52 9.15
C ASP A 301 4.00 22.35 8.24
N PHE A 302 4.77 22.15 7.18
CA PHE A 302 4.60 21.07 6.21
C PHE A 302 5.46 19.84 6.54
N HIS A 303 6.10 19.78 7.69
CA HIS A 303 6.98 18.65 8.05
C HIS A 303 6.28 17.28 8.06
N PHE A 304 4.96 17.29 8.17
CA PHE A 304 4.15 16.07 8.25
C PHE A 304 3.09 15.97 7.14
N THR A 305 3.39 16.43 5.95
CA THR A 305 2.47 16.30 4.84
C THR A 305 2.38 14.85 4.39
N THR A 306 1.29 14.20 4.71
CA THR A 306 0.83 13.04 3.95
C THR A 306 0.07 13.59 2.76
N HIS A 307 0.48 13.21 1.56
CA HIS A 307 -0.22 13.61 0.34
C HIS A 307 -0.75 12.39 -0.37
N PHE A 308 -1.93 12.48 -0.90
CA PHE A 308 -2.46 11.52 -1.85
C PHE A 308 -3.30 12.28 -2.88
N GLY A 309 -3.41 11.71 -4.07
CA GLY A 309 -4.19 12.28 -5.15
C GLY A 309 -5.39 11.42 -5.51
N THR A 310 -6.49 12.08 -5.81
CA THR A 310 -7.60 11.51 -6.56
C THR A 310 -7.45 11.92 -8.03
N LYS A 311 -8.42 11.55 -8.88
CA LYS A 311 -8.38 11.91 -10.30
C LYS A 311 -8.23 13.43 -10.52
N ASP A 312 -8.82 14.26 -9.65
CA ASP A 312 -8.89 15.71 -9.86
C ASP A 312 -8.36 16.54 -8.68
N ASP A 313 -8.01 15.89 -7.56
CA ASP A 313 -7.61 16.58 -6.34
C ASP A 313 -6.33 15.99 -5.74
N TRP A 314 -5.42 16.85 -5.33
CA TRP A 314 -4.28 16.53 -4.51
C TRP A 314 -4.54 17.01 -3.08
N TRP A 315 -4.59 16.06 -2.14
CA TRP A 315 -4.84 16.33 -0.73
C TRP A 315 -3.55 16.47 0.03
N LEU A 316 -3.45 17.53 0.80
CA LEU A 316 -2.28 17.90 1.57
C LEU A 316 -2.67 18.07 3.04
N PHE A 317 -2.12 17.24 3.91
CA PHE A 317 -2.36 17.30 5.35
C PHE A 317 -1.21 18.02 6.04
N THR A 318 -1.52 19.03 6.79
CA THR A 318 -0.55 19.85 7.50
C THR A 318 -0.85 19.85 9.00
N THR A 319 0.03 20.44 9.81
CA THR A 319 -0.22 20.62 11.23
C THR A 319 -1.40 21.55 11.56
N LYS A 320 -1.85 22.35 10.60
CA LYS A 320 -2.94 23.35 10.77
C LYS A 320 -4.23 22.99 10.03
N GLY A 321 -4.28 21.84 9.38
CA GLY A 321 -5.46 21.37 8.68
C GLY A 321 -5.17 20.70 7.37
N SER A 322 -6.21 20.30 6.66
CA SER A 322 -6.12 19.69 5.34
C SER A 322 -6.45 20.70 4.24
N TYR A 323 -5.64 20.69 3.21
CA TYR A 323 -5.85 21.47 2.01
C TYR A 323 -6.13 20.55 0.84
N ARG A 324 -7.00 20.97 -0.04
CA ARG A 324 -7.27 20.31 -1.29
C ARG A 324 -6.83 21.22 -2.43
N PHE A 325 -5.89 20.76 -3.22
CA PHE A 325 -5.46 21.40 -4.45
C PHE A 325 -6.15 20.73 -5.63
N HIS A 326 -7.02 21.46 -6.30
CA HIS A 326 -7.72 20.96 -7.48
C HIS A 326 -6.81 21.06 -8.70
N LEU A 327 -6.47 19.91 -9.28
CA LEU A 327 -5.39 19.80 -10.28
C LEU A 327 -5.70 20.52 -11.58
N SER A 328 -6.90 20.37 -12.13
CA SER A 328 -7.28 21.00 -13.39
C SER A 328 -7.47 22.52 -13.28
N THR A 329 -8.05 22.99 -12.19
CA THR A 329 -8.27 24.45 -11.99
C THR A 329 -7.10 25.14 -11.33
N ARG A 330 -6.13 24.40 -10.80
CA ARG A 330 -4.94 24.87 -10.07
C ARG A 330 -5.31 25.75 -8.86
N GLN A 331 -6.44 25.46 -8.20
CA GLN A 331 -6.92 26.22 -7.04
C GLN A 331 -6.77 25.43 -5.75
N VAL A 332 -6.37 26.14 -4.68
CA VAL A 332 -6.29 25.58 -3.32
C VAL A 332 -7.55 25.92 -2.56
N ARG A 333 -8.10 24.95 -1.86
CA ARG A 333 -9.18 25.11 -0.91
C ARG A 333 -8.78 24.53 0.45
N LEU A 334 -9.01 25.31 1.52
CA LEU A 334 -8.96 24.77 2.88
C LEU A 334 -10.23 23.95 3.08
N ASP A 335 -10.08 22.65 3.18
CA ASP A 335 -11.20 21.74 3.40
C ASP A 335 -11.18 21.35 4.86
N ASN A 336 -12.17 21.79 5.60
CA ASN A 336 -12.42 21.57 7.02
C ASN A 336 -11.20 21.19 7.86
N PRO A 337 -10.89 21.85 8.96
CA PRO A 337 -9.66 21.66 9.69
C PRO A 337 -9.61 20.28 10.37
N ILE A 338 -9.37 19.23 9.58
CA ILE A 338 -9.02 17.94 10.11
C ILE A 338 -7.56 18.01 10.49
N ASN A 339 -7.32 18.49 11.71
CA ASN A 339 -5.98 18.48 12.27
C ASN A 339 -5.68 17.07 12.79
N ILE A 340 -5.11 16.23 11.95
CA ILE A 340 -4.67 14.89 12.31
C ILE A 340 -3.14 14.85 12.19
N PRO A 341 -2.41 15.13 13.27
CA PRO A 341 -0.95 15.06 13.26
C PRO A 341 -0.50 13.63 12.91
N ASN A 342 0.53 13.51 12.08
CA ASN A 342 1.06 12.22 11.62
C ASN A 342 0.01 11.29 10.97
N ALA A 343 -0.90 11.87 10.22
CA ALA A 343 -1.95 11.13 9.53
C ALA A 343 -1.37 10.09 8.57
N ARG A 344 -2.00 8.91 8.56
CA ARG A 344 -1.85 7.88 7.54
C ARG A 344 -3.19 7.70 6.84
N PHE A 345 -3.16 7.20 5.63
CA PHE A 345 -4.39 6.95 4.88
C PHE A 345 -4.33 5.60 4.16
N VAL A 346 -5.49 5.03 3.97
CA VAL A 346 -5.72 3.84 3.16
C VAL A 346 -6.89 4.14 2.24
N ARG A 347 -6.75 3.79 0.98
CA ARG A 347 -7.81 3.90 -0.02
C ARG A 347 -8.42 2.52 -0.23
N ASP A 348 -9.75 2.47 -0.29
CA ASP A 348 -10.46 1.24 -0.65
C ASP A 348 -10.62 1.09 -2.17
N ASN A 349 -11.17 -0.06 -2.59
CA ASN A 349 -11.39 -0.38 -4.00
C ASN A 349 -12.49 0.47 -4.67
N GLN A 350 -13.31 1.17 -3.89
CA GLN A 350 -14.36 2.07 -4.37
C GLN A 350 -13.83 3.50 -4.57
N GLY A 351 -12.62 3.75 -4.05
CA GLY A 351 -11.93 5.02 -4.12
C GLY A 351 -12.23 5.94 -2.95
N ASP A 352 -12.94 5.45 -1.95
CA ASP A 352 -13.10 6.08 -0.67
C ASP A 352 -11.82 5.93 0.15
N PHE A 353 -11.62 6.75 1.16
CA PHE A 353 -10.39 6.69 1.92
C PHE A 353 -10.59 6.91 3.41
N TYR A 354 -9.69 6.31 4.17
CA TYR A 354 -9.62 6.35 5.62
C TYR A 354 -8.36 7.09 6.03
N VAL A 355 -8.50 8.09 6.89
CA VAL A 355 -7.38 8.83 7.47
C VAL A 355 -7.33 8.55 8.96
N PHE A 356 -6.19 8.14 9.44
CA PHE A 356 -5.99 7.76 10.85
C PHE A 356 -4.59 8.15 11.35
N ASN A 357 -4.43 8.17 12.65
CA ASN A 357 -3.15 8.35 13.30
C ASN A 357 -3.00 7.39 14.49
N GLN A 358 -1.89 7.51 15.21
CA GLN A 358 -1.63 6.67 16.38
C GLN A 358 -2.54 6.97 17.59
N THR A 359 -3.33 8.04 17.56
CA THR A 359 -4.25 8.39 18.66
C THR A 359 -5.58 7.63 18.60
N GLY A 360 -5.75 6.74 17.61
CA GLY A 360 -6.93 5.87 17.48
C GLY A 360 -8.16 6.53 16.86
N VAL A 361 -8.07 7.75 16.36
CA VAL A 361 -9.16 8.40 15.64
C VAL A 361 -9.08 8.01 14.17
N LEU A 362 -10.17 7.46 13.64
CA LEU A 362 -10.33 7.08 12.25
C LEU A 362 -11.33 8.01 11.58
N HIS A 363 -10.94 8.66 10.50
CA HIS A 363 -11.79 9.47 9.66
C HIS A 363 -12.05 8.73 8.34
N TYR A 364 -13.31 8.61 7.98
CA TYR A 364 -13.75 8.05 6.71
C TYR A 364 -14.23 9.17 5.78
N PHE A 365 -13.68 9.21 4.58
CA PHE A 365 -14.04 10.17 3.55
C PHE A 365 -14.66 9.44 2.36
N GLN A 366 -15.88 9.81 2.06
CA GLN A 366 -16.60 9.28 0.92
C GLN A 366 -16.28 10.12 -0.33
N LYS A 367 -15.73 9.48 -1.36
CA LYS A 367 -15.27 10.12 -2.59
C LYS A 367 -16.37 10.92 -3.30
N GLU A 368 -17.58 10.35 -3.42
CA GLU A 368 -18.66 10.96 -4.20
C GLU A 368 -19.29 12.17 -3.51
N THR A 369 -19.40 12.15 -2.21
CA THR A 369 -20.10 13.19 -1.44
C THR A 369 -19.17 14.17 -0.76
N GLY A 370 -17.88 13.84 -0.63
CA GLY A 370 -16.91 14.59 0.16
C GLY A 370 -17.23 14.61 1.67
N ILE A 371 -18.14 13.74 2.12
CA ILE A 371 -18.56 13.68 3.52
C ILE A 371 -17.48 12.97 4.31
N CYS A 372 -16.96 13.66 5.34
CA CYS A 372 -16.11 13.07 6.35
C CYS A 372 -16.96 12.56 7.52
N LYS A 373 -16.81 11.29 7.88
CA LYS A 373 -17.37 10.71 9.10
C LYS A 373 -16.25 10.36 10.06
N ILE A 374 -16.37 10.77 11.31
CA ILE A 374 -15.45 10.35 12.37
C ILE A 374 -15.97 9.01 12.89
N LEU A 375 -15.15 7.98 12.76
CA LEU A 375 -15.44 6.67 13.34
C LEU A 375 -14.61 6.57 14.62
N SER A 376 -15.24 6.81 15.78
CA SER A 376 -14.60 6.50 17.05
C SER A 376 -14.71 4.99 17.28
N LEU A 377 -13.58 4.30 17.36
CA LEU A 377 -13.55 2.95 17.93
C LEU A 377 -13.78 3.10 19.44
N ILE A 378 -14.95 2.72 19.90
CA ILE A 378 -15.30 2.62 21.33
C ILE A 378 -14.59 1.38 21.90
#